data_f218541d72eca937467b3eabefca8d26
#
_entry.id   f218541d72eca937467b3eabefca8d26
#
_cell.length_a   1.000
_cell.length_b   1.000
_cell.length_c   1.000
_cell.angle_alpha   90.00
_cell.angle_beta   90.00
_cell.angle_gamma   90.00
#
_symmetry.space_group_name_H-M   'P 1'
#
loop_
_entity.id
_entity.type
_entity.pdbx_description
1 polymer ?
#
loop_
_entity_poly.entity_id
_entity_poly.type
_entity_poly.pdbx_seq_one_letter_code
_entity_poly.pdbx_strand_id
1 'polypeptide(L)'
;MVSNRYGRERIDEHTELFQPQLPILTRAWYFIQLWGLKIAIVLTFKILRFLRPVPPEARPMKLLAYPCRPNLPTRIFIPTSKQADNEPLPLYLDLHGGGHALIFAEFDDEICATIANRLNVIVVSIEYSLTPSNRFPVLTNDIVAIAQATINNPDLNIDKSRVVLGGFSAGGNLALSAAQIPDLRGKLNGVIAWYPVMDFTLTPDEKKASRPYRNAKDLDDLPDFGPVLEWGHIPPGHNLRDPLLSTRFVCRDDLPKWIYIIGAEYDMLAKEARDTAFDLADSNEQERKEGIYGFEKDSYKWTLVRDVRHGFTHDLMDNKGPDAEAMRKLRTDEILEQVGDWLFKGPFSIH
;
A
#
# COMPACT_ATOMS: atom_id res chain seq x y z
N MET A 1 29.94 -21.73 -1.48
CA MET A 1 28.56 -21.91 -0.95
C MET A 1 28.53 -21.31 0.44
N VAL A 2 27.91 -20.17 0.61
CA VAL A 2 27.74 -19.52 1.92
C VAL A 2 26.31 -19.78 2.34
N SER A 3 26.14 -20.71 3.31
CA SER A 3 24.85 -21.03 3.91
C SER A 3 24.31 -19.81 4.64
N ASN A 4 23.09 -19.39 4.27
CA ASN A 4 22.37 -18.37 4.99
C ASN A 4 22.02 -18.91 6.39
N ARG A 5 22.18 -18.12 7.47
CA ARG A 5 21.94 -18.49 8.89
C ARG A 5 20.52 -19.02 9.19
N TYR A 6 19.63 -19.04 8.23
CA TYR A 6 18.26 -19.58 8.32
C TYR A 6 18.06 -20.90 7.59
N GLY A 7 19.15 -21.60 7.23
CA GLY A 7 19.08 -22.95 6.64
C GLY A 7 18.52 -23.02 5.23
N ARG A 8 18.42 -21.89 4.51
CA ARG A 8 18.13 -21.88 3.06
C ARG A 8 19.45 -21.77 2.31
N GLU A 9 19.67 -22.66 1.35
CA GLU A 9 20.59 -22.36 0.26
C GLU A 9 20.14 -21.01 -0.31
N ARG A 10 21.04 -20.02 -0.38
CA ARG A 10 20.78 -18.81 -1.16
C ARG A 10 20.46 -19.31 -2.56
N ILE A 11 19.22 -19.16 -2.97
CA ILE A 11 18.92 -19.13 -4.40
C ILE A 11 19.81 -18.00 -4.91
N ASP A 12 20.71 -18.37 -5.81
CA ASP A 12 21.72 -17.47 -6.36
C ASP A 12 21.04 -16.15 -6.69
N GLU A 13 21.56 -15.02 -6.22
CA GLU A 13 20.97 -13.69 -6.44
C GLU A 13 20.74 -13.39 -7.92
N HIS A 14 21.35 -14.17 -8.79
CA HIS A 14 21.25 -14.11 -10.24
C HIS A 14 20.24 -15.09 -10.86
N THR A 15 19.57 -15.95 -10.07
CA THR A 15 18.56 -16.86 -10.63
C THR A 15 17.30 -16.07 -10.94
N GLU A 16 17.03 -15.84 -12.22
CA GLU A 16 15.78 -15.26 -12.68
C GLU A 16 14.60 -16.20 -12.37
N LEU A 17 13.61 -15.69 -11.67
CA LEU A 17 12.38 -16.38 -11.37
C LEU A 17 11.26 -15.78 -12.23
N PHE A 18 10.65 -16.60 -13.07
CA PHE A 18 9.60 -16.15 -13.98
C PHE A 18 8.24 -16.64 -13.54
N GLN A 19 7.23 -15.79 -13.73
CA GLN A 19 5.83 -16.18 -13.54
C GLN A 19 5.48 -17.35 -14.46
N PRO A 20 5.02 -18.50 -13.92
CA PRO A 20 4.75 -19.67 -14.73
C PRO A 20 3.52 -19.48 -15.64
N GLN A 21 3.58 -20.09 -16.82
CA GLN A 21 2.41 -20.27 -17.66
C GLN A 21 1.57 -21.42 -17.10
N LEU A 22 0.45 -21.09 -16.46
CA LEU A 22 -0.44 -22.11 -15.90
C LEU A 22 -1.23 -22.87 -16.97
N PRO A 23 -1.60 -24.15 -16.72
CA PRO A 23 -2.50 -24.91 -17.57
C PRO A 23 -3.82 -24.19 -17.83
N ILE A 24 -4.43 -24.42 -19.01
CA ILE A 24 -5.64 -23.70 -19.42
C ILE A 24 -6.81 -23.89 -18.44
N LEU A 25 -6.99 -25.08 -17.89
CA LEU A 25 -8.05 -25.36 -16.91
C LEU A 25 -7.85 -24.62 -15.60
N THR A 26 -6.60 -24.53 -15.13
CA THR A 26 -6.25 -23.76 -13.92
C THR A 26 -6.50 -22.26 -14.15
N ARG A 27 -6.13 -21.74 -15.32
CA ARG A 27 -6.39 -20.33 -15.69
C ARG A 27 -7.89 -20.03 -15.76
N ALA A 28 -8.68 -20.92 -16.35
CA ALA A 28 -10.13 -20.78 -16.39
C ALA A 28 -10.74 -20.82 -14.99
N TRP A 29 -10.26 -21.70 -14.13
CA TRP A 29 -10.67 -21.77 -12.73
C TRP A 29 -10.33 -20.50 -11.96
N TYR A 30 -9.09 -19.99 -12.07
CA TYR A 30 -8.68 -18.74 -11.42
C TYR A 30 -9.45 -17.52 -11.95
N PHE A 31 -9.78 -17.51 -13.24
CA PHE A 31 -10.64 -16.47 -13.80
C PHE A 31 -12.03 -16.47 -13.14
N ILE A 32 -12.66 -17.64 -13.02
CA ILE A 32 -13.98 -17.78 -12.38
C ILE A 32 -13.90 -17.37 -10.90
N GLN A 33 -12.90 -17.84 -10.17
CA GLN A 33 -12.70 -17.49 -8.76
C GLN A 33 -12.51 -15.99 -8.56
N LEU A 34 -11.63 -15.36 -9.36
CA LEU A 34 -11.34 -13.94 -9.21
C LEU A 34 -12.55 -13.07 -9.52
N TRP A 35 -13.28 -13.37 -10.60
CA TRP A 35 -14.48 -12.62 -10.94
C TRP A 35 -15.61 -12.87 -9.94
N GLY A 36 -15.78 -14.10 -9.47
CA GLY A 36 -16.73 -14.42 -8.41
C GLY A 36 -16.45 -13.63 -7.13
N LEU A 37 -15.18 -13.58 -6.72
CA LEU A 37 -14.74 -12.81 -5.55
C LEU A 37 -14.96 -11.30 -5.74
N LYS A 38 -14.59 -10.74 -6.90
CA LYS A 38 -14.83 -9.32 -7.23
C LYS A 38 -16.32 -8.97 -7.12
N ILE A 39 -17.19 -9.79 -7.74
CA ILE A 39 -18.64 -9.56 -7.69
C ILE A 39 -19.15 -9.63 -6.25
N ALA A 40 -18.73 -10.64 -5.49
CA ALA A 40 -19.15 -10.80 -4.09
C ALA A 40 -18.73 -9.59 -3.24
N ILE A 41 -17.48 -9.12 -3.37
CA ILE A 41 -16.98 -7.95 -2.64
C ILE A 41 -17.74 -6.69 -3.02
N VAL A 42 -17.95 -6.42 -4.32
CA VAL A 42 -18.70 -5.24 -4.78
C VAL A 42 -20.14 -5.26 -4.27
N LEU A 43 -20.80 -6.42 -4.32
CA LEU A 43 -22.18 -6.56 -3.81
C LEU A 43 -22.23 -6.35 -2.29
N THR A 44 -21.32 -6.99 -1.55
CA THR A 44 -21.23 -6.84 -0.10
C THR A 44 -20.96 -5.38 0.27
N PHE A 45 -20.01 -4.73 -0.41
CA PHE A 45 -19.71 -3.31 -0.18
C PHE A 45 -20.94 -2.43 -0.42
N LYS A 46 -21.66 -2.61 -1.52
CA LYS A 46 -22.88 -1.84 -1.82
C LYS A 46 -23.95 -2.04 -0.77
N ILE A 47 -24.15 -3.29 -0.30
CA ILE A 47 -25.10 -3.61 0.77
C ILE A 47 -24.67 -2.92 2.08
N LEU A 48 -23.39 -3.02 2.45
CA LEU A 48 -22.86 -2.38 3.65
C LEU A 48 -23.00 -0.86 3.57
N ARG A 49 -22.69 -0.23 2.43
CA ARG A 49 -22.83 1.22 2.22
C ARG A 49 -24.28 1.68 2.20
N PHE A 50 -25.22 0.84 1.78
CA PHE A 50 -26.65 1.11 1.90
C PHE A 50 -27.12 1.06 3.36
N LEU A 51 -26.64 0.08 4.14
CA LEU A 51 -26.99 -0.08 5.57
C LEU A 51 -26.23 0.91 6.47
N ARG A 52 -25.00 1.24 6.10
CA ARG A 52 -24.11 2.16 6.82
C ARG A 52 -23.52 3.16 5.81
N PRO A 53 -24.26 4.21 5.47
CA PRO A 53 -23.80 5.22 4.53
C PRO A 53 -22.57 5.95 5.08
N VAL A 54 -21.67 6.34 4.19
CA VAL A 54 -20.50 7.15 4.56
C VAL A 54 -20.96 8.45 5.20
N PRO A 55 -20.48 8.79 6.40
CA PRO A 55 -20.78 10.05 7.05
C PRO A 55 -20.41 11.23 6.15
N PRO A 56 -21.18 12.34 6.19
CA PRO A 56 -20.91 13.49 5.33
C PRO A 56 -19.47 14.00 5.41
N GLU A 57 -18.88 13.99 6.61
CA GLU A 57 -17.51 14.42 6.90
C GLU A 57 -16.42 13.50 6.33
N ALA A 58 -16.77 12.26 5.99
CA ALA A 58 -15.88 11.29 5.38
C ALA A 58 -16.05 11.18 3.86
N ARG A 59 -16.95 11.98 3.25
CA ARG A 59 -17.13 11.98 1.81
C ARG A 59 -16.07 12.84 1.12
N PRO A 60 -15.63 12.45 -0.09
CA PRO A 60 -14.76 13.31 -0.87
C PRO A 60 -15.48 14.63 -1.21
N MET A 61 -14.75 15.72 -1.14
CA MET A 61 -15.29 17.04 -1.55
C MET A 61 -15.57 17.09 -3.06
N LYS A 62 -14.78 16.38 -3.86
CA LYS A 62 -14.88 16.34 -5.31
C LYS A 62 -14.42 15.02 -5.88
N LEU A 63 -15.09 14.55 -6.92
CA LEU A 63 -14.61 13.49 -7.82
C LEU A 63 -14.07 14.16 -9.08
N LEU A 64 -12.87 13.77 -9.49
CA LEU A 64 -12.20 14.37 -10.65
C LEU A 64 -11.53 13.30 -11.50
N ALA A 65 -11.91 13.23 -12.78
CA ALA A 65 -11.21 12.41 -13.76
C ALA A 65 -10.30 13.27 -14.63
N TYR A 66 -9.06 12.86 -14.79
CA TYR A 66 -8.09 13.56 -15.64
C TYR A 66 -8.17 13.06 -17.08
N PRO A 67 -7.92 13.94 -18.09
CA PRO A 67 -7.94 13.53 -19.50
C PRO A 67 -6.99 12.38 -19.84
N CYS A 68 -5.89 12.21 -19.10
CA CYS A 68 -4.95 11.10 -19.27
C CYS A 68 -5.56 9.73 -18.87
N ARG A 69 -6.56 9.73 -17.99
CA ARG A 69 -7.27 8.52 -17.50
C ARG A 69 -8.74 8.85 -17.22
N PRO A 70 -9.58 9.07 -18.25
CA PRO A 70 -10.93 9.60 -18.07
C PRO A 70 -11.90 8.64 -17.34
N ASN A 71 -11.59 7.34 -17.30
CA ASN A 71 -12.40 6.33 -16.65
C ASN A 71 -11.94 5.98 -15.22
N LEU A 72 -10.91 6.65 -14.70
CA LEU A 72 -10.33 6.43 -13.38
C LEU A 72 -10.44 7.72 -12.55
N PRO A 73 -11.61 8.00 -11.96
CA PRO A 73 -11.82 9.24 -11.20
C PRO A 73 -11.08 9.19 -9.87
N THR A 74 -10.39 10.27 -9.54
CA THR A 74 -9.78 10.49 -8.23
C THR A 74 -10.81 11.03 -7.24
N ARG A 75 -10.59 10.80 -5.96
CA ARG A 75 -11.40 11.26 -4.83
C ARG A 75 -10.59 12.28 -4.03
N ILE A 76 -11.09 13.51 -3.92
CA ILE A 76 -10.35 14.63 -3.35
C ILE A 76 -10.93 15.00 -1.99
N PHE A 77 -10.07 15.02 -0.97
CA PHE A 77 -10.39 15.39 0.40
C PHE A 77 -9.56 16.62 0.78
N ILE A 78 -10.24 17.67 1.20
CA ILE A 78 -9.63 18.91 1.69
C ILE A 78 -10.00 19.07 3.16
N PRO A 79 -9.05 19.37 4.06
CA PRO A 79 -9.33 19.56 5.47
C PRO A 79 -10.45 20.59 5.69
N THR A 80 -11.42 20.25 6.54
CA THR A 80 -12.57 21.14 6.81
C THR A 80 -12.14 22.48 7.43
N SER A 81 -11.07 22.49 8.21
CA SER A 81 -10.48 23.69 8.81
C SER A 81 -9.88 24.66 7.79
N LYS A 82 -9.56 24.20 6.58
CA LYS A 82 -8.82 24.95 5.55
C LYS A 82 -9.61 25.27 4.29
N GLN A 83 -10.88 24.86 4.23
CA GLN A 83 -11.73 25.15 3.05
C GLN A 83 -11.89 26.65 2.75
N ALA A 84 -11.68 27.51 3.76
CA ALA A 84 -11.74 28.97 3.64
C ALA A 84 -10.36 29.65 3.60
N ASP A 85 -9.26 28.91 3.70
CA ASP A 85 -7.90 29.44 3.75
C ASP A 85 -7.20 29.26 2.39
N ASN A 86 -6.49 30.29 1.94
CA ASN A 86 -5.82 30.29 0.63
C ASN A 86 -4.35 29.82 0.68
N GLU A 87 -3.85 29.36 1.81
CA GLU A 87 -2.48 28.84 1.87
C GLU A 87 -2.36 27.46 1.22
N PRO A 88 -1.34 27.23 0.37
CA PRO A 88 -1.11 25.93 -0.23
C PRO A 88 -0.83 24.86 0.83
N LEU A 89 -1.47 23.69 0.70
CA LEU A 89 -1.34 22.56 1.62
C LEU A 89 -0.43 21.48 1.04
N PRO A 90 0.25 20.70 1.89
CA PRO A 90 0.92 19.47 1.47
C PRO A 90 -0.06 18.51 0.79
N LEU A 91 0.45 17.71 -0.14
CA LEU A 91 -0.31 16.71 -0.86
C LEU A 91 0.05 15.30 -0.38
N TYR A 92 -0.95 14.54 0.03
CA TYR A 92 -0.88 13.11 0.22
C TYR A 92 -1.66 12.41 -0.91
N LEU A 93 -0.95 11.74 -1.81
CA LEU A 93 -1.55 10.87 -2.82
C LEU A 93 -1.78 9.50 -2.19
N ASP A 94 -3.00 9.00 -2.28
CA ASP A 94 -3.41 7.72 -1.69
C ASP A 94 -3.69 6.67 -2.75
N LEU A 95 -3.30 5.41 -2.47
CA LEU A 95 -3.53 4.24 -3.30
C LEU A 95 -4.21 3.14 -2.49
N HIS A 96 -5.40 2.77 -2.90
CA HIS A 96 -6.17 1.71 -2.23
C HIS A 96 -5.51 0.33 -2.32
N GLY A 97 -5.89 -0.56 -1.39
CA GLY A 97 -5.43 -1.94 -1.34
C GLY A 97 -6.19 -2.89 -2.26
N GLY A 98 -6.41 -4.13 -1.76
CA GLY A 98 -7.25 -5.12 -2.42
C GLY A 98 -6.55 -6.04 -3.41
N GLY A 99 -5.26 -6.34 -3.22
CA GLY A 99 -4.56 -7.34 -4.01
C GLY A 99 -4.52 -7.04 -5.51
N HIS A 100 -4.49 -5.76 -5.90
CA HIS A 100 -4.52 -5.27 -7.29
C HIS A 100 -5.82 -5.56 -8.05
N ALA A 101 -6.84 -6.15 -7.40
CA ALA A 101 -7.99 -6.72 -8.07
C ALA A 101 -9.36 -6.40 -7.45
N LEU A 102 -9.46 -6.33 -6.13
CA LEU A 102 -10.70 -6.60 -5.43
C LEU A 102 -11.50 -5.36 -5.01
N ILE A 103 -10.82 -4.30 -4.60
CA ILE A 103 -11.45 -3.08 -4.11
C ILE A 103 -11.09 -1.87 -4.98
N PHE A 104 -11.64 -0.74 -4.67
CA PHE A 104 -11.53 0.51 -5.42
C PHE A 104 -11.42 1.68 -4.45
N ALA A 105 -11.04 2.87 -4.91
CA ALA A 105 -10.71 4.03 -4.10
C ALA A 105 -11.77 4.45 -3.07
N GLU A 106 -13.07 4.14 -3.29
CA GLU A 106 -14.14 4.46 -2.34
C GLU A 106 -14.01 3.69 -1.00
N PHE A 107 -13.28 2.57 -0.98
CA PHE A 107 -13.02 1.83 0.26
C PHE A 107 -12.21 2.66 1.25
N ASP A 108 -11.37 3.56 0.74
CA ASP A 108 -10.44 4.36 1.54
C ASP A 108 -11.02 5.71 1.97
N ASP A 109 -12.30 6.03 1.63
CA ASP A 109 -12.90 7.33 1.92
C ASP A 109 -12.74 7.76 3.38
N GLU A 110 -13.05 6.88 4.33
CA GLU A 110 -13.02 7.21 5.76
C GLU A 110 -11.60 7.45 6.28
N ILE A 111 -10.64 6.65 5.83
CA ILE A 111 -9.24 6.84 6.21
C ILE A 111 -8.63 8.06 5.51
N CYS A 112 -8.96 8.31 4.24
CA CYS A 112 -8.52 9.49 3.51
C CYS A 112 -9.05 10.79 4.14
N ALA A 113 -10.32 10.83 4.51
CA ALA A 113 -10.91 11.97 5.22
C ALA A 113 -10.25 12.16 6.61
N THR A 114 -9.96 11.06 7.30
CA THR A 114 -9.26 11.10 8.59
C THR A 114 -7.84 11.66 8.44
N ILE A 115 -7.08 11.19 7.46
CA ILE A 115 -5.73 11.70 7.16
C ILE A 115 -5.81 13.19 6.81
N ALA A 116 -6.73 13.59 5.91
CA ALA A 116 -6.87 14.99 5.50
C ALA A 116 -7.13 15.90 6.70
N ASN A 117 -8.11 15.56 7.55
CA ASN A 117 -8.52 16.41 8.66
C ASN A 117 -7.51 16.41 9.82
N ARG A 118 -6.94 15.24 10.19
CA ARG A 118 -5.98 15.14 11.30
C ARG A 118 -4.63 15.74 10.98
N LEU A 119 -4.15 15.51 9.75
CA LEU A 119 -2.82 15.95 9.34
C LEU A 119 -2.84 17.31 8.63
N ASN A 120 -4.02 17.88 8.37
CA ASN A 120 -4.16 19.16 7.69
C ASN A 120 -3.47 19.17 6.31
N VAL A 121 -3.74 18.15 5.50
CA VAL A 121 -3.18 17.94 4.16
C VAL A 121 -4.30 17.71 3.14
N ILE A 122 -4.06 18.05 1.88
CA ILE A 122 -4.94 17.59 0.79
C ILE A 122 -4.65 16.11 0.56
N VAL A 123 -5.68 15.26 0.59
CA VAL A 123 -5.59 13.86 0.19
C VAL A 123 -6.27 13.66 -1.15
N VAL A 124 -5.57 13.00 -2.07
CA VAL A 124 -6.14 12.59 -3.36
C VAL A 124 -6.00 11.09 -3.48
N SER A 125 -7.12 10.38 -3.31
CA SER A 125 -7.18 8.93 -3.50
C SER A 125 -7.36 8.63 -4.98
N ILE A 126 -6.40 7.89 -5.53
CA ILE A 126 -6.28 7.58 -6.96
C ILE A 126 -6.94 6.24 -7.24
N GLU A 127 -7.93 6.26 -8.16
CA GLU A 127 -8.42 5.04 -8.79
C GLU A 127 -7.43 4.57 -9.85
N TYR A 128 -7.17 3.27 -9.94
CA TYR A 128 -6.31 2.67 -10.96
C TYR A 128 -6.95 1.41 -11.54
N SER A 129 -6.52 1.02 -12.73
CA SER A 129 -7.02 -0.18 -13.42
C SER A 129 -6.82 -1.44 -12.58
N LEU A 130 -7.81 -2.34 -12.61
CA LEU A 130 -7.77 -3.57 -11.81
C LEU A 130 -7.53 -4.80 -12.65
N THR A 131 -6.88 -5.79 -12.03
CA THR A 131 -6.67 -7.12 -12.62
C THR A 131 -7.97 -7.93 -12.59
N PRO A 132 -8.13 -8.96 -13.43
CA PRO A 132 -7.23 -9.46 -14.46
C PRO A 132 -7.37 -8.75 -15.81
N SER A 133 -8.27 -7.75 -15.93
CA SER A 133 -8.50 -7.01 -17.18
C SER A 133 -7.24 -6.22 -17.58
N ASN A 134 -6.57 -5.65 -16.60
CA ASN A 134 -5.30 -4.97 -16.76
C ASN A 134 -4.27 -5.63 -15.83
N ARG A 135 -3.09 -5.92 -16.34
CA ARG A 135 -2.02 -6.57 -15.59
C ARG A 135 -0.85 -5.62 -15.42
N PHE A 136 0.08 -5.97 -14.53
CA PHE A 136 1.35 -5.27 -14.40
C PHE A 136 2.01 -5.07 -15.79
N PRO A 137 2.56 -3.89 -16.12
CA PRO A 137 2.70 -2.69 -15.29
C PRO A 137 1.59 -1.63 -15.49
N VAL A 138 0.43 -1.97 -16.08
CA VAL A 138 -0.63 -0.99 -16.44
C VAL A 138 -1.07 -0.17 -15.22
N LEU A 139 -1.25 -0.82 -14.07
CA LEU A 139 -1.68 -0.17 -12.82
C LEU A 139 -0.68 0.91 -12.39
N THR A 140 0.61 0.59 -12.40
CA THR A 140 1.69 1.54 -12.10
C THR A 140 1.66 2.73 -13.05
N ASN A 141 1.47 2.50 -14.36
CA ASN A 141 1.42 3.56 -15.35
C ASN A 141 0.19 4.47 -15.19
N ASP A 142 -0.95 3.93 -14.77
CA ASP A 142 -2.14 4.73 -14.47
C ASP A 142 -1.88 5.67 -13.30
N ILE A 143 -1.30 5.14 -12.23
CA ILE A 143 -0.96 5.91 -11.02
C ILE A 143 0.00 7.04 -11.36
N VAL A 144 1.06 6.76 -12.11
CA VAL A 144 2.04 7.78 -12.53
C VAL A 144 1.37 8.90 -13.31
N ALA A 145 0.55 8.57 -14.30
CA ALA A 145 -0.15 9.55 -15.13
C ALA A 145 -1.09 10.43 -14.30
N ILE A 146 -1.88 9.82 -13.40
CA ILE A 146 -2.84 10.53 -12.55
C ILE A 146 -2.11 11.37 -11.50
N ALA A 147 -1.07 10.83 -10.85
CA ALA A 147 -0.28 11.56 -9.87
C ALA A 147 0.36 12.82 -10.47
N GLN A 148 0.93 12.72 -11.66
CA GLN A 148 1.45 13.88 -12.39
C GLN A 148 0.37 14.91 -12.70
N ALA A 149 -0.79 14.47 -13.20
CA ALA A 149 -1.90 15.35 -13.49
C ALA A 149 -2.42 16.04 -12.22
N THR A 150 -2.46 15.33 -11.09
CA THR A 150 -2.86 15.85 -9.78
C THR A 150 -1.89 16.93 -9.28
N ILE A 151 -0.58 16.63 -9.28
CA ILE A 151 0.47 17.58 -8.83
C ILE A 151 0.46 18.86 -9.67
N ASN A 152 0.10 18.76 -10.95
CA ASN A 152 0.07 19.89 -11.86
C ASN A 152 -1.31 20.56 -11.98
N ASN A 153 -2.31 20.10 -11.24
CA ASN A 153 -3.66 20.65 -11.30
C ASN A 153 -3.73 22.06 -10.67
N PRO A 154 -4.02 23.11 -11.44
CA PRO A 154 -4.08 24.47 -10.92
C PRO A 154 -5.29 24.74 -10.02
N ASP A 155 -6.33 23.89 -10.10
CA ASP A 155 -7.54 24.02 -9.28
C ASP A 155 -7.36 23.48 -7.85
N LEU A 156 -6.24 22.80 -7.58
CA LEU A 156 -5.89 22.31 -6.26
C LEU A 156 -4.78 23.19 -5.67
N ASN A 157 -5.07 23.80 -4.53
CA ASN A 157 -4.12 24.69 -3.85
C ASN A 157 -3.05 23.86 -3.08
N ILE A 158 -2.18 23.21 -3.86
CA ILE A 158 -1.16 22.26 -3.39
C ILE A 158 0.20 22.93 -3.28
N ASP A 159 0.88 22.69 -2.18
CA ASP A 159 2.32 22.93 -2.08
C ASP A 159 3.09 21.80 -2.77
N LYS A 160 3.55 22.05 -3.99
CA LYS A 160 4.27 21.08 -4.82
C LYS A 160 5.66 20.70 -4.26
N SER A 161 6.16 21.41 -3.26
CA SER A 161 7.40 21.07 -2.56
C SER A 161 7.18 20.03 -1.47
N ARG A 162 5.93 19.71 -1.13
CA ARG A 162 5.53 18.80 -0.05
C ARG A 162 4.53 17.75 -0.55
N VAL A 163 5.03 16.77 -1.32
CA VAL A 163 4.22 15.72 -1.93
C VAL A 163 4.68 14.34 -1.46
N VAL A 164 3.76 13.54 -0.93
CA VAL A 164 4.00 12.16 -0.51
C VAL A 164 3.01 11.24 -1.21
N LEU A 165 3.48 10.06 -1.61
CA LEU A 165 2.66 8.99 -2.16
C LEU A 165 2.51 7.90 -1.09
N GLY A 166 1.29 7.59 -0.70
CA GLY A 166 0.98 6.51 0.23
C GLY A 166 0.12 5.43 -0.39
N GLY A 167 0.06 4.27 0.26
CA GLY A 167 -0.87 3.24 -0.19
C GLY A 167 -0.94 2.06 0.76
N PHE A 168 -2.07 1.35 0.71
CA PHE A 168 -2.42 0.25 1.59
C PHE A 168 -2.25 -1.10 0.88
N SER A 169 -1.56 -2.06 1.48
CA SER A 169 -1.42 -3.41 0.94
C SER A 169 -0.83 -3.41 -0.49
N ALA A 170 -1.59 -3.85 -1.48
CA ALA A 170 -1.24 -3.74 -2.90
C ALA A 170 -0.96 -2.28 -3.32
N GLY A 171 -1.70 -1.31 -2.77
CA GLY A 171 -1.44 0.12 -2.97
C GLY A 171 -0.08 0.55 -2.42
N GLY A 172 0.37 -0.02 -1.31
CA GLY A 172 1.72 0.21 -0.76
C GLY A 172 2.84 -0.31 -1.68
N ASN A 173 2.63 -1.47 -2.29
CA ASN A 173 3.51 -1.98 -3.36
C ASN A 173 3.52 -1.01 -4.55
N LEU A 174 2.33 -0.62 -5.04
CA LEU A 174 2.19 0.28 -6.18
C LEU A 174 2.76 1.68 -5.91
N ALA A 175 2.72 2.17 -4.66
CA ALA A 175 3.33 3.43 -4.27
C ALA A 175 4.86 3.39 -4.44
N LEU A 176 5.50 2.34 -3.95
CA LEU A 176 6.94 2.12 -4.15
C LEU A 176 7.30 1.84 -5.62
N SER A 177 6.44 1.12 -6.35
CA SER A 177 6.59 0.87 -7.78
C SER A 177 6.54 2.18 -8.58
N ALA A 178 5.49 2.98 -8.40
CA ALA A 178 5.29 4.25 -9.11
C ALA A 178 6.38 5.29 -8.78
N ALA A 179 6.87 5.31 -7.54
CA ALA A 179 7.92 6.24 -7.11
C ALA A 179 9.26 6.03 -7.85
N GLN A 180 9.52 4.82 -8.37
CA GLN A 180 10.72 4.50 -9.16
C GLN A 180 10.66 5.08 -10.58
N ILE A 181 9.45 5.39 -11.08
CA ILE A 181 9.28 5.84 -12.46
C ILE A 181 9.86 7.25 -12.63
N PRO A 182 10.71 7.47 -13.66
CA PRO A 182 11.40 8.75 -13.87
C PRO A 182 10.48 9.98 -13.87
N ASP A 183 9.26 9.79 -14.32
CA ASP A 183 8.23 10.83 -14.40
C ASP A 183 7.80 11.39 -13.04
N LEU A 184 7.97 10.62 -11.95
CA LEU A 184 7.71 11.05 -10.57
C LEU A 184 8.97 11.36 -9.78
N ARG A 185 10.15 11.03 -10.31
CA ARG A 185 11.42 11.37 -9.64
C ARG A 185 11.54 12.87 -9.40
N GLY A 186 11.94 13.23 -8.18
CA GLY A 186 12.09 14.63 -7.77
C GLY A 186 10.78 15.39 -7.59
N LYS A 187 9.62 14.75 -7.83
CA LYS A 187 8.29 15.32 -7.54
C LYS A 187 7.70 14.80 -6.23
N LEU A 188 8.19 13.65 -5.76
CA LEU A 188 7.81 13.07 -4.47
C LEU A 188 8.90 13.32 -3.44
N ASN A 189 8.51 13.76 -2.25
CA ASN A 189 9.40 13.90 -1.10
C ASN A 189 9.54 12.58 -0.34
N GLY A 190 8.48 11.74 -0.33
CA GLY A 190 8.51 10.46 0.36
C GLY A 190 7.42 9.49 -0.08
N VAL A 191 7.53 8.25 0.44
CA VAL A 191 6.53 7.19 0.30
C VAL A 191 6.16 6.66 1.68
N ILE A 192 4.86 6.38 1.88
CA ILE A 192 4.36 5.64 3.04
C ILE A 192 3.69 4.36 2.55
N ALA A 193 4.28 3.22 2.86
CA ALA A 193 3.73 1.93 2.49
C ALA A 193 3.09 1.24 3.72
N TRP A 194 1.77 1.14 3.72
CA TRP A 194 0.99 0.54 4.81
C TRP A 194 0.82 -0.96 4.55
N TYR A 195 1.39 -1.79 5.40
CA TYR A 195 1.38 -3.27 5.33
C TYR A 195 1.50 -3.81 3.89
N PRO A 196 2.54 -3.39 3.14
CA PRO A 196 2.63 -3.64 1.70
C PRO A 196 2.99 -5.10 1.39
N VAL A 197 2.52 -5.59 0.23
CA VAL A 197 3.14 -6.74 -0.41
C VAL A 197 4.43 -6.27 -1.11
N MET A 198 5.56 -6.96 -0.86
CA MET A 198 6.88 -6.50 -1.33
C MET A 198 7.59 -7.50 -2.21
N ASP A 199 7.29 -8.79 -2.08
CA ASP A 199 8.07 -9.87 -2.69
C ASP A 199 7.15 -10.93 -3.31
N PHE A 200 7.14 -11.02 -4.63
CA PHE A 200 6.41 -12.04 -5.39
C PHE A 200 7.26 -13.27 -5.72
N THR A 201 8.51 -13.32 -5.25
CA THR A 201 9.34 -14.54 -5.35
C THR A 201 9.04 -15.55 -4.25
N LEU A 202 8.32 -15.13 -3.20
CA LEU A 202 7.90 -15.97 -2.09
C LEU A 202 6.46 -16.44 -2.31
N THR A 203 6.23 -17.74 -2.16
CA THR A 203 4.88 -18.28 -2.17
C THR A 203 4.09 -17.87 -0.92
N PRO A 204 2.75 -17.87 -0.96
CA PRO A 204 1.92 -17.59 0.22
C PRO A 204 2.25 -18.49 1.42
N ASP A 205 2.59 -19.74 1.19
CA ASP A 205 2.99 -20.68 2.28
C ASP A 205 4.34 -20.31 2.90
N GLU A 206 5.29 -19.84 2.10
CA GLU A 206 6.56 -19.33 2.62
C GLU A 206 6.37 -18.04 3.42
N LYS A 207 5.51 -17.14 2.95
CA LYS A 207 5.15 -15.93 3.69
C LYS A 207 4.48 -16.27 5.03
N LYS A 208 3.51 -17.21 5.03
CA LYS A 208 2.89 -17.73 6.26
C LYS A 208 3.91 -18.33 7.23
N ALA A 209 4.79 -19.18 6.74
CA ALA A 209 5.82 -19.82 7.56
C ALA A 209 6.82 -18.84 8.17
N SER A 210 7.00 -17.67 7.54
CA SER A 210 7.91 -16.64 8.00
C SER A 210 7.34 -15.73 9.08
N ARG A 211 6.04 -15.85 9.39
CA ARG A 211 5.39 -15.05 10.45
C ARG A 211 6.04 -15.30 11.80
N PRO A 212 6.28 -14.24 12.58
CA PRO A 212 6.80 -14.39 13.93
C PRO A 212 5.79 -14.99 14.92
N TYR A 213 4.49 -15.03 14.55
CA TYR A 213 3.43 -15.56 15.44
C TYR A 213 3.18 -17.01 15.16
N ARG A 214 3.04 -17.73 16.23
CA ARG A 214 2.85 -19.18 16.21
C ARG A 214 1.47 -19.60 16.69
N ASN A 215 0.62 -18.64 17.07
CA ASN A 215 -0.71 -18.94 17.55
C ASN A 215 -1.67 -19.07 16.37
N ALA A 216 -2.23 -20.28 16.17
CA ALA A 216 -3.20 -20.54 15.10
C ALA A 216 -4.50 -19.72 15.20
N LYS A 217 -4.78 -19.12 16.38
CA LYS A 217 -5.93 -18.23 16.58
C LYS A 217 -5.74 -16.85 15.97
N ASP A 218 -4.49 -16.47 15.67
CA ASP A 218 -4.11 -15.18 15.11
C ASP A 218 -3.95 -15.26 13.60
N LEU A 219 -4.79 -16.07 12.94
CA LEU A 219 -4.77 -16.26 11.50
C LEU A 219 -5.17 -14.97 10.80
N ASP A 220 -4.32 -14.58 9.90
CA ASP A 220 -4.56 -13.59 8.90
C ASP A 220 -5.44 -14.19 7.77
N ASP A 221 -6.35 -13.42 7.24
CA ASP A 221 -7.35 -13.90 6.27
C ASP A 221 -6.86 -13.85 4.80
N LEU A 222 -5.62 -13.38 4.55
CA LEU A 222 -5.05 -13.22 3.21
C LEU A 222 -4.64 -14.50 2.46
N PRO A 223 -4.33 -15.60 3.12
CA PRO A 223 -3.53 -16.67 2.51
C PRO A 223 -4.17 -17.40 1.34
N ASP A 224 -5.48 -17.54 1.34
CA ASP A 224 -6.15 -18.48 0.43
C ASP A 224 -6.35 -17.90 -0.98
N PHE A 225 -6.22 -16.57 -1.13
CA PHE A 225 -6.40 -15.87 -2.40
C PHE A 225 -5.10 -15.46 -3.10
N GLY A 226 -3.95 -15.59 -2.43
CA GLY A 226 -2.64 -15.19 -2.98
C GLY A 226 -2.40 -15.68 -4.40
N PRO A 227 -2.47 -17.00 -4.68
CA PRO A 227 -2.18 -17.53 -6.02
C PRO A 227 -3.09 -17.00 -7.11
N VAL A 228 -4.38 -16.74 -6.80
CA VAL A 228 -5.36 -16.21 -7.74
C VAL A 228 -5.09 -14.74 -8.04
N LEU A 229 -4.74 -13.95 -7.02
CA LEU A 229 -4.41 -12.54 -7.15
C LEU A 229 -3.11 -12.35 -7.95
N GLU A 230 -2.07 -13.12 -7.62
CA GLU A 230 -0.80 -13.11 -8.35
C GLU A 230 -0.99 -13.50 -9.83
N TRP A 231 -1.75 -14.57 -10.10
CA TRP A 231 -2.10 -14.93 -11.46
C TRP A 231 -2.83 -13.81 -12.19
N GLY A 232 -3.73 -13.11 -11.53
CA GLY A 232 -4.46 -11.97 -12.09
C GLY A 232 -3.54 -10.81 -12.42
N HIS A 233 -2.58 -10.53 -11.55
CA HIS A 233 -1.71 -9.34 -11.61
C HIS A 233 -0.51 -9.52 -12.51
N ILE A 234 0.19 -10.66 -12.40
CA ILE A 234 1.50 -10.84 -13.03
C ILE A 234 1.34 -11.52 -14.40
N PRO A 235 1.86 -10.92 -15.49
CA PRO A 235 1.89 -11.57 -16.80
C PRO A 235 2.75 -12.84 -16.78
N PRO A 236 2.33 -13.92 -17.47
CA PRO A 236 3.19 -15.10 -17.63
C PRO A 236 4.52 -14.75 -18.28
N GLY A 237 5.61 -15.33 -17.77
CA GLY A 237 6.98 -15.08 -18.26
C GLY A 237 7.59 -13.77 -17.75
N HIS A 238 6.91 -13.03 -16.88
CA HIS A 238 7.48 -11.84 -16.26
C HIS A 238 8.46 -12.24 -15.14
N ASN A 239 9.57 -11.52 -15.03
CA ASN A 239 10.57 -11.75 -13.99
C ASN A 239 9.99 -11.30 -12.63
N LEU A 240 9.86 -12.23 -11.69
CA LEU A 240 9.34 -11.95 -10.36
C LEU A 240 10.27 -11.06 -9.50
N ARG A 241 11.53 -10.91 -9.91
CA ARG A 241 12.50 -9.99 -9.27
C ARG A 241 12.53 -8.60 -9.89
N ASP A 242 11.65 -8.30 -10.84
CA ASP A 242 11.52 -6.94 -11.37
C ASP A 242 11.22 -5.97 -10.20
N PRO A 243 12.05 -4.95 -9.96
CA PRO A 243 11.88 -4.04 -8.83
C PRO A 243 10.60 -3.20 -8.90
N LEU A 244 10.00 -3.04 -10.08
CA LEU A 244 8.68 -2.41 -10.21
C LEU A 244 7.54 -3.33 -9.80
N LEU A 245 7.74 -4.64 -9.83
CA LEU A 245 6.79 -5.65 -9.38
C LEU A 245 7.06 -6.01 -7.91
N SER A 246 8.21 -6.60 -7.64
CA SER A 246 8.67 -6.95 -6.30
C SER A 246 9.55 -5.83 -5.74
N THR A 247 8.92 -4.87 -5.10
CA THR A 247 9.59 -3.68 -4.55
C THR A 247 10.58 -4.00 -3.43
N ARG A 248 10.67 -5.26 -3.03
CA ARG A 248 11.75 -5.83 -2.21
C ARG A 248 13.14 -5.64 -2.85
N PHE A 249 13.20 -5.60 -4.19
CA PHE A 249 14.45 -5.50 -4.95
C PHE A 249 14.74 -4.09 -5.49
N VAL A 250 14.01 -3.09 -5.00
CA VAL A 250 14.19 -1.71 -5.42
C VAL A 250 15.58 -1.18 -5.07
N CYS A 251 16.18 -0.43 -5.98
CA CYS A 251 17.37 0.33 -5.68
C CYS A 251 17.02 1.59 -4.87
N ARG A 252 17.77 1.84 -3.80
CA ARG A 252 17.60 3.03 -2.95
C ARG A 252 17.59 4.34 -3.75
N ASP A 253 18.45 4.44 -4.73
CA ASP A 253 18.62 5.65 -5.55
C ASP A 253 17.45 5.92 -6.50
N ASP A 254 16.57 4.95 -6.68
CA ASP A 254 15.35 5.10 -7.49
C ASP A 254 14.15 5.60 -6.69
N LEU A 255 14.27 5.68 -5.38
CA LEU A 255 13.21 6.13 -4.47
C LEU A 255 13.40 7.59 -4.02
N PRO A 256 12.32 8.26 -3.60
CA PRO A 256 12.45 9.55 -2.91
C PRO A 256 13.19 9.39 -1.58
N LYS A 257 13.66 10.51 -1.05
CA LYS A 257 14.49 10.53 0.15
C LYS A 257 13.84 9.85 1.35
N TRP A 258 12.55 10.11 1.60
CA TRP A 258 11.86 9.70 2.83
C TRP A 258 10.99 8.46 2.59
N ILE A 259 11.23 7.39 3.32
CA ILE A 259 10.48 6.13 3.19
C ILE A 259 10.00 5.67 4.57
N TYR A 260 8.69 5.48 4.71
CA TYR A 260 8.10 4.90 5.89
C TYR A 260 7.34 3.63 5.53
N ILE A 261 7.75 2.50 6.07
CA ILE A 261 7.09 1.21 5.91
C ILE A 261 6.44 0.81 7.23
N ILE A 262 5.15 0.49 7.20
CA ILE A 262 4.35 0.14 8.37
C ILE A 262 3.85 -1.29 8.18
N GLY A 263 4.07 -2.15 9.16
CA GLY A 263 3.56 -3.53 9.15
C GLY A 263 2.52 -3.76 10.23
N ALA A 264 1.71 -4.80 10.06
CA ALA A 264 0.78 -5.29 11.06
C ALA A 264 1.31 -6.56 11.71
N GLU A 265 1.17 -6.69 13.01
CA GLU A 265 1.79 -7.80 13.74
C GLU A 265 1.29 -9.17 13.29
N TYR A 266 0.00 -9.35 13.03
CA TYR A 266 -0.59 -10.63 12.63
C TYR A 266 -0.68 -10.83 11.11
N ASP A 267 0.14 -10.10 10.34
CA ASP A 267 0.16 -10.11 8.89
C ASP A 267 1.28 -11.01 8.33
N MET A 268 0.97 -11.84 7.36
CA MET A 268 1.97 -12.67 6.67
C MET A 268 2.97 -11.84 5.84
N LEU A 269 2.64 -10.59 5.52
CA LEU A 269 3.49 -9.68 4.76
C LEU A 269 4.48 -8.90 5.65
N ALA A 270 4.31 -8.94 6.99
CA ALA A 270 5.11 -8.14 7.92
C ALA A 270 6.62 -8.37 7.80
N LYS A 271 7.04 -9.62 7.53
CA LYS A 271 8.47 -9.96 7.44
C LYS A 271 9.12 -9.35 6.21
N GLU A 272 8.50 -9.49 5.03
CA GLU A 272 9.06 -8.95 3.79
C GLU A 272 9.09 -7.41 3.82
N ALA A 273 8.08 -6.78 4.39
CA ALA A 273 8.02 -5.34 4.61
C ALA A 273 9.13 -4.84 5.54
N ARG A 274 9.31 -5.48 6.68
CA ARG A 274 10.40 -5.19 7.63
C ARG A 274 11.78 -5.37 7.00
N ASP A 275 12.01 -6.51 6.35
CA ASP A 275 13.31 -6.83 5.77
C ASP A 275 13.67 -5.84 4.65
N THR A 276 12.68 -5.36 3.88
CA THR A 276 12.89 -4.29 2.91
C THR A 276 13.23 -2.96 3.58
N ALA A 277 12.54 -2.59 4.66
CA ALA A 277 12.86 -1.38 5.40
C ALA A 277 14.30 -1.39 5.94
N PHE A 278 14.75 -2.53 6.47
CA PHE A 278 16.12 -2.69 6.94
C PHE A 278 17.16 -2.59 5.83
N ASP A 279 16.88 -3.16 4.65
CA ASP A 279 17.81 -3.11 3.52
C ASP A 279 17.91 -1.69 2.95
N LEU A 280 16.79 -0.99 2.81
CA LEU A 280 16.77 0.41 2.38
C LEU A 280 17.54 1.33 3.33
N ALA A 281 17.49 1.05 4.63
CA ALA A 281 18.21 1.81 5.66
C ALA A 281 19.67 1.36 5.84
N ASP A 282 20.15 0.39 5.04
CA ASP A 282 21.49 -0.21 5.20
C ASP A 282 21.78 -0.60 6.67
N SER A 283 20.84 -1.35 7.26
CA SER A 283 20.89 -1.71 8.67
C SER A 283 21.77 -2.94 8.89
N ASN A 284 22.68 -2.85 9.87
CA ASN A 284 23.53 -3.97 10.28
C ASN A 284 22.77 -5.01 11.12
N GLU A 285 23.41 -6.15 11.45
CA GLU A 285 22.78 -7.24 12.21
C GLU A 285 22.25 -6.83 13.59
N GLN A 286 22.94 -5.92 14.27
CA GLN A 286 22.52 -5.46 15.60
C GLN A 286 21.30 -4.54 15.49
N GLU A 287 21.32 -3.58 14.57
CA GLU A 287 20.18 -2.71 14.27
C GLU A 287 18.93 -3.52 13.88
N ARG A 288 19.10 -4.59 13.08
CA ARG A 288 18.01 -5.50 12.71
C ARG A 288 17.42 -6.26 13.88
N LYS A 289 18.23 -6.64 14.87
CA LYS A 289 17.76 -7.33 16.09
C LYS A 289 17.01 -6.38 17.01
N GLU A 290 17.50 -5.16 17.17
CA GLU A 290 16.91 -4.14 18.05
C GLU A 290 15.67 -3.52 17.41
N GLY A 291 15.66 -3.34 16.10
CA GLY A 291 14.60 -2.68 15.34
C GLY A 291 13.44 -3.56 14.91
N ILE A 292 13.25 -4.77 15.48
CA ILE A 292 12.20 -5.71 15.05
C ILE A 292 10.81 -5.08 15.09
N TYR A 293 10.52 -4.28 16.11
CA TYR A 293 9.22 -3.62 16.31
C TYR A 293 9.17 -2.22 15.74
N GLY A 294 10.30 -1.62 15.46
CA GLY A 294 10.39 -0.29 14.90
C GLY A 294 11.79 0.28 14.95
N PHE A 295 12.15 1.03 13.94
CA PHE A 295 13.36 1.86 13.92
C PHE A 295 13.13 3.12 13.10
N GLU A 296 13.97 4.10 13.34
CA GLU A 296 14.11 5.28 12.49
C GLU A 296 15.60 5.53 12.31
N LYS A 297 16.06 5.55 11.05
CA LYS A 297 17.46 5.78 10.68
C LYS A 297 17.51 6.70 9.48
N ASP A 298 18.09 7.87 9.63
CA ASP A 298 18.12 8.93 8.62
C ASP A 298 16.69 9.32 8.17
N SER A 299 16.35 8.95 6.93
CA SER A 299 15.03 9.21 6.32
C SER A 299 14.18 7.94 6.18
N TYR A 300 14.62 6.84 6.74
CA TYR A 300 13.93 5.54 6.67
C TYR A 300 13.30 5.20 8.03
N LYS A 301 12.04 4.78 7.99
CA LYS A 301 11.31 4.38 9.19
C LYS A 301 10.58 3.06 8.97
N TRP A 302 10.60 2.23 9.97
CA TRP A 302 9.81 1.02 10.10
C TRP A 302 9.02 1.04 11.40
N THR A 303 7.76 0.64 11.35
CA THR A 303 6.94 0.39 12.55
C THR A 303 6.12 -0.88 12.36
N LEU A 304 6.23 -1.80 13.34
CA LEU A 304 5.31 -2.94 13.45
C LEU A 304 4.19 -2.58 14.42
N VAL A 305 3.00 -2.39 13.90
CA VAL A 305 1.82 -2.09 14.71
C VAL A 305 1.36 -3.39 15.39
N ARG A 306 1.30 -3.33 16.75
CA ARG A 306 1.02 -4.51 17.58
C ARG A 306 -0.48 -4.83 17.64
N ASP A 307 -0.78 -6.10 17.85
CA ASP A 307 -2.13 -6.62 18.12
C ASP A 307 -3.15 -6.37 17.01
N VAL A 308 -2.69 -6.16 15.76
CA VAL A 308 -3.54 -5.92 14.61
C VAL A 308 -3.22 -6.85 13.44
N ARG A 309 -4.19 -6.99 12.54
CA ARG A 309 -4.13 -7.81 11.32
C ARG A 309 -3.91 -6.96 10.10
N HIS A 310 -3.74 -7.61 8.96
CA HIS A 310 -3.74 -6.95 7.66
C HIS A 310 -5.01 -6.11 7.46
N GLY A 311 -4.87 -4.90 6.92
CA GLY A 311 -6.01 -4.02 6.65
C GLY A 311 -6.60 -3.32 7.88
N PHE A 312 -5.91 -3.31 9.02
CA PHE A 312 -6.41 -2.79 10.29
C PHE A 312 -6.88 -1.31 10.25
N THR A 313 -6.44 -0.54 9.28
CA THR A 313 -6.84 0.86 9.11
C THR A 313 -8.27 1.03 8.57
N HIS A 314 -8.91 -0.06 8.09
CA HIS A 314 -10.20 -0.04 7.41
C HIS A 314 -11.29 -0.77 8.23
N ASP A 315 -12.36 -0.06 8.57
CA ASP A 315 -13.49 -0.58 9.39
C ASP A 315 -14.20 -1.77 8.75
N LEU A 316 -14.23 -1.86 7.43
CA LEU A 316 -14.95 -2.90 6.70
C LEU A 316 -14.23 -4.26 6.70
N MET A 317 -12.96 -4.29 7.12
CA MET A 317 -12.11 -5.47 7.04
C MET A 317 -12.06 -6.29 8.32
N ASP A 318 -12.50 -5.76 9.47
CA ASP A 318 -12.45 -6.47 10.75
C ASP A 318 -13.82 -6.56 11.44
N ASN A 319 -14.32 -7.79 11.59
CA ASN A 319 -15.62 -8.09 12.18
C ASN A 319 -15.49 -9.09 13.35
N LYS A 320 -14.38 -9.06 14.09
CA LYS A 320 -14.06 -10.06 15.14
C LYS A 320 -14.51 -9.67 16.56
N GLY A 321 -15.45 -8.76 16.65
CA GLY A 321 -16.08 -8.35 17.91
C GLY A 321 -15.59 -6.98 18.43
N PRO A 322 -16.27 -6.45 19.45
CA PRO A 322 -16.07 -5.07 19.91
C PRO A 322 -14.66 -4.80 20.47
N ASP A 323 -14.04 -5.79 21.11
CA ASP A 323 -12.67 -5.63 21.67
C ASP A 323 -11.62 -5.52 20.55
N ALA A 324 -11.75 -6.33 19.51
CA ALA A 324 -10.86 -6.25 18.33
C ALA A 324 -11.05 -4.92 17.59
N GLU A 325 -12.28 -4.45 17.45
CA GLU A 325 -12.57 -3.15 16.85
C GLU A 325 -11.99 -2.00 17.67
N ALA A 326 -12.14 -2.02 18.99
CA ALA A 326 -11.57 -1.00 19.87
C ALA A 326 -10.05 -0.96 19.78
N MET A 327 -9.41 -2.13 19.78
CA MET A 327 -7.95 -2.24 19.62
C MET A 327 -7.49 -1.71 18.26
N ARG A 328 -8.18 -2.09 17.19
CA ARG A 328 -7.90 -1.61 15.83
C ARG A 328 -7.96 -0.09 15.74
N LYS A 329 -9.03 0.52 16.26
CA LYS A 329 -9.18 2.00 16.30
C LYS A 329 -8.05 2.64 17.08
N LEU A 330 -7.75 2.15 18.28
CA LEU A 330 -6.64 2.65 19.10
C LEU A 330 -5.33 2.62 18.33
N ARG A 331 -4.98 1.49 17.72
CA ARG A 331 -3.73 1.34 16.97
C ARG A 331 -3.70 2.19 15.69
N THR A 332 -4.85 2.37 15.04
CA THR A 332 -4.96 3.29 13.89
C THR A 332 -4.71 4.73 14.32
N ASP A 333 -5.25 5.15 15.45
CA ASP A 333 -5.04 6.49 15.99
C ASP A 333 -3.56 6.73 16.36
N GLU A 334 -2.94 5.78 17.07
CA GLU A 334 -1.54 5.84 17.47
C GLU A 334 -0.58 5.92 16.26
N ILE A 335 -0.83 5.11 15.23
CA ILE A 335 0.05 5.11 14.05
C ILE A 335 -0.15 6.36 13.18
N LEU A 336 -1.38 6.89 13.09
CA LEU A 336 -1.63 8.15 12.38
C LEU A 336 -0.93 9.34 13.04
N GLU A 337 -0.83 9.37 14.37
CA GLU A 337 -0.04 10.37 15.08
C GLU A 337 1.45 10.25 14.72
N GLN A 338 2.00 9.03 14.73
CA GLN A 338 3.40 8.79 14.34
C GLN A 338 3.66 9.16 12.87
N VAL A 339 2.70 8.91 11.98
CA VAL A 339 2.78 9.30 10.57
C VAL A 339 2.77 10.81 10.42
N GLY A 340 1.89 11.50 11.16
CA GLY A 340 1.85 12.96 11.17
C GLY A 340 3.19 13.55 11.63
N ASP A 341 3.71 13.06 12.73
CA ASP A 341 5.01 13.48 13.27
C ASP A 341 6.14 13.28 12.23
N TRP A 342 6.19 12.11 11.60
CA TRP A 342 7.23 11.81 10.61
C TRP A 342 7.10 12.69 9.36
N LEU A 343 5.87 12.91 8.88
CA LEU A 343 5.61 13.77 7.72
C LEU A 343 6.13 15.19 7.95
N PHE A 344 5.78 15.81 9.07
CA PHE A 344 6.11 17.21 9.33
C PHE A 344 7.54 17.43 9.86
N LYS A 345 8.19 16.41 10.39
CA LYS A 345 9.63 16.44 10.71
C LYS A 345 10.52 16.14 9.50
N GLY A 346 9.97 15.47 8.49
CA GLY A 346 10.66 14.97 7.32
C GLY A 346 10.13 15.53 5.99
N PRO A 347 9.36 14.74 5.21
CA PRO A 347 9.01 15.10 3.82
C PRO A 347 8.16 16.35 3.67
N PHE A 348 7.49 16.80 4.72
CA PHE A 348 6.68 18.03 4.74
C PHE A 348 7.32 19.16 5.56
N SER A 349 8.56 19.00 6.01
CA SER A 349 9.28 20.08 6.70
C SER A 349 9.47 21.28 5.76
N ILE A 350 9.26 22.48 6.32
CA ILE A 350 9.55 23.75 5.63
C ILE A 350 11.02 24.06 5.89
N HIS A 351 11.82 24.09 4.85
CA HIS A 351 13.25 24.45 4.90
C HIS A 351 13.45 25.88 4.50
#